data_6f98d321fbceefb584262a0674ea1659
#
_entry.id   6f98d321fbceefb584262a0674ea1659
#
_cell.length_a   1.000
_cell.length_b   1.000
_cell.length_c   1.000
_cell.angle_alpha   90.00
_cell.angle_beta   90.00
_cell.angle_gamma   90.00
#
_symmetry.space_group_name_H-M   'P 1'
#
loop_
_entity.id
_entity.type
_entity.pdbx_description
1 polymer ?
#
loop_
_entity_poly.entity_id
_entity_poly.type
_entity_poly.pdbx_seq_one_letter_code
_entity_poly.pdbx_strand_id
1 'polypeptide(L)'
;MAVVVFGISVSLISVQGQQNNVIPQWIKNNAGWWADDSIDDESFVNGIKYLIDSGIMEINIDTTIQDQGDFYLTYKPNPNSPYVEEDSAIAFLKNSNLLEREINFLNENFRLPYDVEVLAQECGEANAWYDFEIKQIVICYELIDMDYENYIYFHNEDLDYAYETVDPYIYDNLDWTFFHEVGHALIDVYQLPITGLEENVADQFASLMLSYTYDENTGDYSIGQDMLYNVGTWFWISNELYSVNPDDYPFWDTHNLDIQRFYNISCYAYGSDPQYNQDLIDEGYLPEDRAYWCEEEYLVMERAWSFLLKDFDNGFFD
;
A
#
# COMPACT_ATOMS: atom_id res chain seq x y z
N MET A 1 -4.35 -4.86 -31.34
CA MET A 1 -5.26 -3.73 -31.15
C MET A 1 -6.58 -4.33 -30.67
N ALA A 2 -6.72 -4.46 -29.36
CA ALA A 2 -7.94 -4.99 -28.73
C ALA A 2 -8.84 -3.80 -28.39
N VAL A 3 -10.04 -3.79 -28.95
CA VAL A 3 -11.04 -2.75 -28.65
C VAL A 3 -11.78 -3.21 -27.42
N VAL A 4 -11.52 -2.52 -26.28
CA VAL A 4 -12.29 -2.69 -25.06
C VAL A 4 -13.60 -1.92 -25.27
N VAL A 5 -14.71 -2.64 -25.42
CA VAL A 5 -16.04 -2.05 -25.46
C VAL A 5 -16.51 -1.87 -24.02
N PHE A 6 -16.47 -0.63 -23.52
CA PHE A 6 -17.14 -0.27 -22.28
C PHE A 6 -18.67 -0.34 -22.48
N GLY A 7 -19.28 -1.29 -21.80
CA GLY A 7 -20.74 -1.36 -21.73
C GLY A 7 -21.26 -0.27 -20.79
N ILE A 8 -21.87 0.80 -21.32
CA ILE A 8 -22.58 1.78 -20.53
C ILE A 8 -23.97 1.23 -20.22
N SER A 9 -24.21 0.84 -18.96
CA SER A 9 -25.55 0.50 -18.49
C SER A 9 -26.27 1.77 -18.03
N VAL A 10 -27.29 2.19 -18.72
CA VAL A 10 -28.13 3.32 -18.34
C VAL A 10 -29.28 2.81 -17.47
N SER A 11 -29.19 3.04 -16.15
CA SER A 11 -30.29 2.78 -15.23
C SER A 11 -31.17 4.01 -15.10
N LEU A 12 -32.46 3.87 -15.40
CA LEU A 12 -33.44 4.92 -15.22
C LEU A 12 -34.03 4.85 -13.80
N ILE A 13 -33.80 5.89 -13.00
CA ILE A 13 -34.41 5.97 -11.66
C ILE A 13 -35.91 6.09 -11.82
N SER A 14 -36.65 5.17 -11.19
CA SER A 14 -38.08 5.29 -11.00
C SER A 14 -38.39 6.24 -9.84
N VAL A 15 -38.85 7.45 -10.14
CA VAL A 15 -39.58 8.26 -9.16
C VAL A 15 -40.85 7.49 -8.77
N GLN A 16 -41.06 7.27 -7.47
CA GLN A 16 -42.23 6.55 -6.96
C GLN A 16 -43.55 7.23 -7.43
N GLY A 17 -44.16 6.59 -8.39
CA GLY A 17 -45.44 6.94 -8.99
C GLY A 17 -45.50 6.17 -10.28
N GLN A 18 -46.34 5.12 -10.37
CA GLN A 18 -46.55 4.28 -11.55
C GLN A 18 -46.47 5.05 -12.86
N GLN A 19 -45.32 5.06 -13.50
CA GLN A 19 -45.18 5.41 -14.90
C GLN A 19 -44.20 4.44 -15.55
N ASN A 20 -44.63 3.87 -16.67
CA ASN A 20 -43.79 3.12 -17.56
C ASN A 20 -42.48 3.89 -17.82
N ASN A 21 -41.34 3.27 -17.80
CA ASN A 21 -40.02 3.84 -18.15
C ASN A 21 -40.01 4.25 -19.63
N VAL A 22 -40.70 5.33 -19.96
CA VAL A 22 -40.74 5.87 -21.33
C VAL A 22 -39.70 6.97 -21.40
N ILE A 23 -38.63 6.72 -22.16
CA ILE A 23 -37.67 7.78 -22.51
C ILE A 23 -38.43 8.97 -23.09
N PRO A 24 -38.33 10.18 -22.49
CA PRO A 24 -39.01 11.36 -22.99
C PRO A 24 -38.76 11.61 -24.49
N GLN A 25 -39.80 12.05 -25.20
CA GLN A 25 -39.71 12.17 -26.65
C GLN A 25 -38.63 13.16 -27.12
N TRP A 26 -38.34 14.19 -26.33
CA TRP A 26 -37.29 15.15 -26.65
C TRP A 26 -35.86 14.53 -26.59
N ILE A 27 -35.61 13.55 -25.72
CA ILE A 27 -34.34 12.79 -25.70
C ILE A 27 -34.19 11.97 -26.98
N LYS A 28 -35.29 11.32 -27.41
CA LYS A 28 -35.30 10.55 -28.66
C LYS A 28 -35.10 11.47 -29.87
N ASN A 29 -35.69 12.68 -29.83
CA ASN A 29 -35.53 13.69 -30.88
C ASN A 29 -34.05 14.16 -30.94
N ASN A 30 -33.40 14.42 -29.79
CA ASN A 30 -32.02 14.87 -29.74
C ASN A 30 -31.07 13.80 -30.34
N ALA A 31 -31.27 12.54 -29.97
CA ALA A 31 -30.52 11.42 -30.56
C ALA A 31 -30.78 11.25 -32.07
N GLY A 32 -32.03 11.46 -32.50
CA GLY A 32 -32.39 11.41 -33.91
C GLY A 32 -31.74 12.54 -34.72
N TRP A 33 -31.77 13.77 -34.23
CA TRP A 33 -31.14 14.92 -34.88
C TRP A 33 -29.63 14.80 -35.00
N TRP A 34 -28.98 14.18 -34.00
CA TRP A 34 -27.56 13.86 -34.07
C TRP A 34 -27.27 12.75 -35.11
N ALA A 35 -28.06 11.68 -35.10
CA ALA A 35 -27.94 10.58 -36.05
C ALA A 35 -28.18 11.01 -37.52
N ASP A 36 -28.97 12.06 -37.74
CA ASP A 36 -29.28 12.64 -39.05
C ASP A 36 -28.37 13.83 -39.42
N ASP A 37 -27.27 14.06 -38.71
CA ASP A 37 -26.37 15.21 -38.86
C ASP A 37 -27.07 16.59 -38.75
N SER A 38 -28.24 16.66 -38.10
CA SER A 38 -29.01 17.90 -37.89
C SER A 38 -28.47 18.73 -36.73
N ILE A 39 -27.73 18.14 -35.81
CA ILE A 39 -26.95 18.78 -34.77
C ILE A 39 -25.55 18.20 -34.76
N ASP A 40 -24.58 19.01 -34.34
CA ASP A 40 -23.19 18.57 -34.19
C ASP A 40 -22.94 17.77 -32.90
N ASP A 41 -21.77 17.13 -32.81
CA ASP A 41 -21.37 16.33 -31.68
C ASP A 41 -21.37 17.15 -30.38
N GLU A 42 -20.93 18.41 -30.43
CA GLU A 42 -20.86 19.28 -29.25
C GLU A 42 -22.28 19.58 -28.72
N SER A 43 -23.23 19.87 -29.59
CA SER A 43 -24.63 20.07 -29.20
C SER A 43 -25.25 18.81 -28.59
N PHE A 44 -24.96 17.65 -29.13
CA PHE A 44 -25.43 16.37 -28.61
C PHE A 44 -24.84 16.09 -27.20
N VAL A 45 -23.51 16.23 -27.05
CA VAL A 45 -22.82 16.04 -25.78
C VAL A 45 -23.31 17.02 -24.71
N ASN A 46 -23.53 18.27 -25.04
CA ASN A 46 -24.13 19.27 -24.15
C ASN A 46 -25.54 18.88 -23.69
N GLY A 47 -26.32 18.25 -24.57
CA GLY A 47 -27.62 17.69 -24.23
C GLY A 47 -27.52 16.55 -23.19
N ILE A 48 -26.59 15.63 -23.37
CA ILE A 48 -26.33 14.55 -22.41
C ILE A 48 -25.85 15.14 -21.06
N LYS A 49 -24.91 16.09 -21.11
CA LYS A 49 -24.44 16.78 -19.91
C LYS A 49 -25.58 17.43 -19.13
N TYR A 50 -26.49 18.11 -19.81
CA TYR A 50 -27.68 18.71 -19.17
C TYR A 50 -28.55 17.65 -18.46
N LEU A 51 -28.72 16.47 -19.07
CA LEU A 51 -29.48 15.37 -18.45
C LEU A 51 -28.85 14.88 -17.15
N ILE A 52 -27.52 14.77 -17.14
CA ILE A 52 -26.75 14.36 -15.97
C ILE A 52 -26.81 15.45 -14.89
N ASP A 53 -26.48 16.68 -15.23
CA ASP A 53 -26.45 17.84 -14.32
C ASP A 53 -27.82 18.12 -13.68
N SER A 54 -28.91 17.78 -14.41
CA SER A 54 -30.30 17.96 -13.95
C SER A 54 -30.82 16.75 -13.14
N GLY A 55 -30.04 15.69 -12.94
CA GLY A 55 -30.47 14.48 -12.27
C GLY A 55 -31.56 13.68 -13.02
N ILE A 56 -31.76 13.95 -14.33
CA ILE A 56 -32.71 13.21 -15.18
C ILE A 56 -32.09 11.90 -15.66
N MET A 57 -30.77 11.89 -15.79
CA MET A 57 -29.96 10.72 -16.13
C MET A 57 -28.87 10.58 -15.08
N GLU A 58 -28.80 9.42 -14.49
CA GLU A 58 -27.64 8.99 -13.70
C GLU A 58 -26.82 8.02 -14.56
N ILE A 59 -25.53 8.29 -14.69
CA ILE A 59 -24.59 7.32 -15.24
C ILE A 59 -24.06 6.58 -14.05
N ASN A 60 -24.59 5.40 -13.77
CA ASN A 60 -23.89 4.43 -12.93
C ASN A 60 -22.77 3.84 -13.79
N ILE A 61 -21.61 4.44 -13.69
CA ILE A 61 -20.38 3.75 -14.06
C ILE A 61 -20.24 2.69 -12.99
N ASP A 62 -20.39 1.43 -13.36
CA ASP A 62 -19.98 0.33 -12.48
C ASP A 62 -18.45 0.44 -12.36
N THR A 63 -18.01 1.18 -11.33
CA THR A 63 -16.60 1.34 -11.01
C THR A 63 -16.10 0.19 -10.16
N THR A 64 -16.97 -0.81 -9.87
CA THR A 64 -16.50 -2.01 -9.21
C THR A 64 -15.50 -2.70 -10.12
N ILE A 65 -14.22 -2.61 -9.76
CA ILE A 65 -13.20 -3.45 -10.37
C ILE A 65 -13.66 -4.88 -10.15
N GLN A 66 -13.86 -5.59 -11.26
CA GLN A 66 -14.13 -7.01 -11.18
C GLN A 66 -12.85 -7.67 -10.70
N ASP A 67 -12.97 -8.43 -9.63
CA ASP A 67 -11.89 -9.27 -9.15
C ASP A 67 -11.54 -10.31 -10.22
N GLN A 68 -10.41 -10.12 -10.90
CA GLN A 68 -9.96 -10.91 -12.03
C GLN A 68 -8.50 -11.38 -11.90
N GLY A 69 -7.83 -10.97 -10.81
CA GLY A 69 -6.45 -11.29 -10.57
C GLY A 69 -6.13 -11.37 -9.08
N ASP A 70 -4.99 -11.96 -8.79
CA ASP A 70 -4.45 -12.18 -7.45
C ASP A 70 -2.99 -11.73 -7.38
N PHE A 71 -2.52 -11.42 -6.18
CA PHE A 71 -1.09 -11.45 -5.90
C PHE A 71 -0.66 -12.92 -5.87
N TYR A 72 0.43 -13.26 -6.54
CA TYR A 72 0.99 -14.61 -6.49
C TYR A 72 2.49 -14.62 -6.29
N LEU A 73 2.98 -15.57 -5.49
CA LEU A 73 4.36 -15.64 -5.05
C LEU A 73 5.19 -16.58 -5.94
N THR A 74 6.35 -16.10 -6.34
CA THR A 74 7.38 -16.88 -7.02
C THR A 74 8.70 -16.78 -6.27
N TYR A 75 9.25 -17.92 -5.86
CA TYR A 75 10.64 -18.00 -5.39
C TYR A 75 11.55 -18.42 -6.53
N LYS A 76 12.56 -17.62 -6.85
CA LYS A 76 13.50 -17.90 -7.93
C LYS A 76 14.89 -18.21 -7.38
N PRO A 77 15.20 -19.47 -7.13
CA PRO A 77 16.50 -19.87 -6.64
C PRO A 77 17.58 -19.70 -7.73
N ASN A 78 18.76 -19.23 -7.35
CA ASN A 78 19.93 -19.26 -8.22
C ASN A 78 20.84 -20.41 -7.74
N PRO A 79 21.00 -21.50 -8.54
CA PRO A 79 21.78 -22.66 -8.13
C PRO A 79 23.29 -22.39 -8.01
N ASN A 80 23.76 -21.24 -8.44
CA ASN A 80 25.15 -20.80 -8.29
C ASN A 80 25.35 -19.79 -7.16
N SER A 81 24.26 -19.42 -6.49
CA SER A 81 24.24 -18.49 -5.37
C SER A 81 24.74 -19.15 -4.08
N PRO A 82 25.31 -18.38 -3.13
CA PRO A 82 25.45 -18.83 -1.77
C PRO A 82 24.09 -19.13 -1.08
N TYR A 83 22.99 -18.59 -1.61
CA TYR A 83 21.62 -18.84 -1.13
C TYR A 83 21.11 -20.20 -1.63
N VAL A 84 21.53 -21.28 -0.97
CA VAL A 84 21.08 -22.65 -1.27
C VAL A 84 19.90 -23.00 -0.34
N GLU A 85 18.92 -23.73 -0.84
CA GLU A 85 17.57 -23.95 -0.23
C GLU A 85 17.55 -24.41 1.25
N GLU A 86 18.61 -24.88 1.85
CA GLU A 86 18.58 -25.45 3.21
C GLU A 86 19.16 -24.55 4.33
N ASP A 87 20.00 -23.52 3.99
CA ASP A 87 20.66 -22.65 4.99
C ASP A 87 20.69 -21.18 4.52
N SER A 88 19.60 -20.66 3.94
CA SER A 88 19.65 -19.40 3.20
C SER A 88 18.45 -18.51 3.49
N ALA A 89 18.51 -17.27 2.98
CA ALA A 89 17.40 -16.32 2.95
C ALA A 89 16.10 -16.93 2.37
N ILE A 90 16.20 -17.86 1.40
CA ILE A 90 15.04 -18.57 0.86
C ILE A 90 14.40 -19.47 1.92
N ALA A 91 15.21 -20.21 2.69
CA ALA A 91 14.68 -21.05 3.77
C ALA A 91 14.07 -20.21 4.89
N PHE A 92 14.66 -19.06 5.20
CA PHE A 92 14.13 -18.10 6.17
C PHE A 92 12.75 -17.61 5.76
N LEU A 93 12.57 -17.13 4.53
CA LEU A 93 11.29 -16.68 4.00
C LEU A 93 10.22 -17.79 3.98
N LYS A 94 10.58 -18.98 3.45
CA LYS A 94 9.65 -20.12 3.36
C LYS A 94 9.26 -20.67 4.73
N ASN A 95 10.19 -20.69 5.69
CA ASN A 95 9.91 -21.21 7.03
C ASN A 95 9.06 -20.24 7.86
N SER A 96 9.22 -18.93 7.64
CA SER A 96 8.38 -17.93 8.28
C SER A 96 6.95 -17.92 7.74
N ASN A 97 6.76 -18.37 6.49
CA ASN A 97 5.47 -18.26 5.76
C ASN A 97 4.95 -16.82 5.70
N LEU A 98 5.88 -15.83 5.74
CA LEU A 98 5.56 -14.42 5.83
C LEU A 98 4.87 -13.94 4.54
N LEU A 99 5.55 -14.05 3.41
CA LEU A 99 5.01 -13.57 2.14
C LEU A 99 3.72 -14.31 1.73
N GLU A 100 3.64 -15.62 2.01
CA GLU A 100 2.43 -16.41 1.75
C GLU A 100 1.25 -15.91 2.60
N ARG A 101 1.49 -15.58 3.86
CA ARG A 101 0.47 -15.06 4.78
C ARG A 101 -0.06 -13.72 4.29
N GLU A 102 0.84 -12.78 3.98
CA GLU A 102 0.46 -11.44 3.55
C GLU A 102 -0.22 -11.43 2.17
N ILE A 103 0.24 -12.28 1.24
CA ILE A 103 -0.41 -12.46 -0.06
C ILE A 103 -1.83 -13.01 0.09
N ASN A 104 -2.02 -14.01 0.95
CA ASN A 104 -3.36 -14.53 1.23
C ASN A 104 -4.26 -13.45 1.82
N PHE A 105 -3.75 -12.68 2.79
CA PHE A 105 -4.46 -11.54 3.36
C PHE A 105 -4.87 -10.52 2.29
N LEU A 106 -3.95 -10.14 1.39
CA LEU A 106 -4.24 -9.20 0.31
C LEU A 106 -5.31 -9.72 -0.65
N ASN A 107 -5.23 -10.98 -1.05
CA ASN A 107 -6.19 -11.60 -1.97
C ASN A 107 -7.59 -11.79 -1.35
N GLU A 108 -7.68 -11.96 -0.03
CA GLU A 108 -8.96 -12.00 0.66
C GLU A 108 -9.60 -10.61 0.81
N ASN A 109 -8.79 -9.56 0.89
CA ASN A 109 -9.26 -8.23 1.23
C ASN A 109 -9.30 -7.24 0.05
N PHE A 110 -8.59 -7.48 -1.05
CA PHE A 110 -8.52 -6.56 -2.19
C PHE A 110 -8.88 -7.25 -3.51
N ARG A 111 -9.60 -6.54 -4.37
CA ARG A 111 -10.01 -7.00 -5.70
C ARG A 111 -9.08 -6.46 -6.76
N LEU A 112 -8.27 -7.30 -7.36
CA LEU A 112 -7.35 -6.88 -8.41
C LEU A 112 -7.96 -7.08 -9.81
N PRO A 113 -7.72 -6.15 -10.76
CA PRO A 113 -8.18 -6.29 -12.15
C PRO A 113 -7.33 -7.27 -12.96
N TYR A 114 -6.14 -7.66 -12.49
CA TYR A 114 -5.20 -8.60 -13.08
C TYR A 114 -4.19 -9.07 -12.04
N ASP A 115 -3.50 -10.16 -12.36
CA ASP A 115 -2.48 -10.74 -11.47
C ASP A 115 -1.29 -9.79 -11.29
N VAL A 116 -0.74 -9.76 -10.05
CA VAL A 116 0.49 -9.07 -9.67
C VAL A 116 1.47 -10.10 -9.11
N GLU A 117 2.61 -10.28 -9.76
CA GLU A 117 3.63 -11.21 -9.28
C GLU A 117 4.41 -10.60 -8.12
N VAL A 118 4.60 -11.39 -7.06
CA VAL A 118 5.58 -11.14 -5.99
C VAL A 118 6.74 -12.09 -6.22
N LEU A 119 7.86 -11.55 -6.68
CA LEU A 119 9.05 -12.32 -7.03
C LEU A 119 10.13 -12.16 -5.96
N ALA A 120 10.41 -13.22 -5.21
CA ALA A 120 11.56 -13.27 -4.31
C ALA A 120 12.76 -13.89 -5.04
N GLN A 121 13.86 -13.14 -5.16
CA GLN A 121 15.04 -13.56 -5.91
C GLN A 121 16.35 -12.96 -5.36
N GLU A 122 17.49 -13.48 -5.83
CA GLU A 122 18.78 -12.82 -5.72
C GLU A 122 18.85 -11.68 -6.74
N CYS A 123 19.23 -10.47 -6.29
CA CYS A 123 19.31 -9.28 -7.11
C CYS A 123 20.77 -8.78 -7.32
N GLY A 124 21.68 -9.19 -6.44
CA GLY A 124 23.05 -8.67 -6.37
C GLY A 124 23.18 -7.42 -5.49
N GLU A 125 22.09 -6.97 -4.91
CA GLU A 125 22.02 -5.84 -3.97
C GLU A 125 20.83 -6.02 -3.01
N ALA A 126 20.92 -5.47 -1.81
CA ALA A 126 19.83 -5.46 -0.85
C ALA A 126 18.80 -4.40 -1.26
N ASN A 127 17.67 -4.83 -1.80
CA ASN A 127 16.62 -3.94 -2.33
C ASN A 127 15.26 -4.64 -2.40
N ALA A 128 14.21 -3.85 -2.53
CA ALA A 128 12.90 -4.25 -3.01
C ALA A 128 12.35 -3.14 -3.91
N TRP A 129 11.48 -3.47 -4.85
CA TRP A 129 10.81 -2.48 -5.68
C TRP A 129 9.55 -3.03 -6.35
N TYR A 130 8.61 -2.15 -6.66
CA TYR A 130 7.52 -2.42 -7.58
C TYR A 130 7.87 -1.97 -9.01
N ASP A 131 7.79 -2.89 -9.96
CA ASP A 131 7.97 -2.60 -11.39
C ASP A 131 6.59 -2.34 -12.03
N PHE A 132 6.30 -1.06 -12.28
CA PHE A 132 5.03 -0.61 -12.85
C PHE A 132 4.87 -0.93 -14.36
N GLU A 133 5.96 -1.32 -15.08
CA GLU A 133 5.85 -1.72 -16.48
C GLU A 133 5.29 -3.15 -16.60
N ILE A 134 5.75 -4.05 -15.76
CA ILE A 134 5.37 -5.47 -15.79
C ILE A 134 4.46 -5.89 -14.62
N LYS A 135 4.11 -4.96 -13.72
CA LYS A 135 3.24 -5.20 -12.54
C LYS A 135 3.78 -6.30 -11.62
N GLN A 136 5.00 -6.12 -11.16
CA GLN A 136 5.72 -7.10 -10.37
C GLN A 136 6.35 -6.43 -9.15
N ILE A 137 6.17 -7.00 -7.97
CA ILE A 137 6.92 -6.68 -6.76
C ILE A 137 8.13 -7.59 -6.71
N VAL A 138 9.32 -7.03 -6.51
CA VAL A 138 10.56 -7.81 -6.35
C VAL A 138 11.08 -7.64 -4.94
N ILE A 139 11.37 -8.75 -4.27
CA ILE A 139 12.00 -8.81 -2.95
C ILE A 139 13.35 -9.51 -3.09
N CYS A 140 14.43 -8.81 -2.79
CA CYS A 140 15.78 -9.34 -2.91
C CYS A 140 16.19 -10.10 -1.65
N TYR A 141 16.76 -11.28 -1.82
CA TYR A 141 17.24 -12.10 -0.67
C TYR A 141 18.30 -11.38 0.15
N GLU A 142 19.09 -10.52 -0.47
CA GLU A 142 20.14 -9.73 0.16
C GLU A 142 19.63 -8.76 1.24
N LEU A 143 18.34 -8.41 1.22
CA LEU A 143 17.74 -7.61 2.31
C LEU A 143 17.85 -8.32 3.66
N ILE A 144 17.60 -9.63 3.68
CA ILE A 144 17.63 -10.44 4.90
C ILE A 144 19.05 -10.46 5.49
N ASP A 145 20.05 -10.67 4.63
CA ASP A 145 21.43 -10.69 5.06
C ASP A 145 21.88 -9.32 5.56
N MET A 146 21.52 -8.25 4.84
CA MET A 146 21.85 -6.88 5.22
C MET A 146 21.23 -6.53 6.58
N ASP A 147 19.95 -6.83 6.79
CA ASP A 147 19.27 -6.54 8.05
C ASP A 147 19.89 -7.32 9.22
N TYR A 148 20.19 -8.60 8.98
CA TYR A 148 20.88 -9.41 9.97
C TYR A 148 22.25 -8.83 10.34
N GLU A 149 23.09 -8.52 9.34
CA GLU A 149 24.44 -8.00 9.56
C GLU A 149 24.40 -6.63 10.26
N ASN A 150 23.53 -5.73 9.85
CA ASN A 150 23.37 -4.40 10.44
C ASN A 150 22.90 -4.48 11.88
N TYR A 151 21.90 -5.33 12.17
CA TYR A 151 21.37 -5.49 13.52
C TYR A 151 22.41 -6.07 14.48
N ILE A 152 23.09 -7.15 14.08
CA ILE A 152 24.16 -7.77 14.89
C ILE A 152 25.33 -6.81 15.08
N TYR A 153 25.69 -6.04 14.05
CA TYR A 153 26.77 -5.05 14.16
C TYR A 153 26.40 -3.92 15.12
N PHE A 154 25.19 -3.43 15.06
CA PHE A 154 24.71 -2.34 15.92
C PHE A 154 24.64 -2.78 17.41
N HIS A 155 24.19 -3.99 17.66
CA HIS A 155 24.07 -4.57 19.01
C HIS A 155 25.28 -5.39 19.43
N ASN A 156 26.48 -5.08 18.92
CA ASN A 156 27.68 -5.87 19.16
C ASN A 156 28.17 -5.90 20.62
N GLU A 157 27.70 -5.00 21.48
CA GLU A 157 28.00 -4.95 22.90
C GLU A 157 27.21 -5.99 23.72
N ASP A 158 26.05 -6.48 23.19
CA ASP A 158 25.22 -7.52 23.78
C ASP A 158 24.77 -8.53 22.72
N LEU A 159 25.65 -9.42 22.34
CA LEU A 159 25.40 -10.41 21.29
C LEU A 159 24.33 -11.45 21.70
N ASP A 160 24.19 -11.76 22.99
CA ASP A 160 23.14 -12.68 23.43
C ASP A 160 21.76 -12.07 23.16
N TYR A 161 21.54 -10.81 23.52
CA TYR A 161 20.35 -10.06 23.18
C TYR A 161 20.14 -9.98 21.66
N ALA A 162 21.19 -9.60 20.91
CA ALA A 162 21.10 -9.45 19.46
C ALA A 162 20.63 -10.75 18.77
N TYR A 163 21.20 -11.90 19.13
CA TYR A 163 20.82 -13.20 18.54
C TYR A 163 19.43 -13.67 18.96
N GLU A 164 18.92 -13.26 20.12
CA GLU A 164 17.55 -13.61 20.55
C GLU A 164 16.48 -12.76 19.86
N THR A 165 16.83 -11.56 19.40
CA THR A 165 15.86 -10.56 18.90
C THR A 165 15.96 -10.24 17.41
N VAL A 166 17.00 -10.74 16.71
CA VAL A 166 17.22 -10.43 15.29
C VAL A 166 16.13 -11.01 14.38
N ASP A 167 15.64 -12.22 14.62
CA ASP A 167 14.65 -12.83 13.73
C ASP A 167 13.32 -12.05 13.73
N PRO A 168 12.69 -11.71 14.88
CA PRO A 168 11.51 -10.82 14.87
C PRO A 168 11.77 -9.48 14.17
N TYR A 169 12.92 -8.85 14.44
CA TYR A 169 13.30 -7.60 13.79
C TYR A 169 13.31 -7.71 12.25
N ILE A 170 13.90 -8.78 11.70
CA ILE A 170 13.95 -9.00 10.25
C ILE A 170 12.54 -9.27 9.70
N TYR A 171 11.72 -10.07 10.39
CA TYR A 171 10.35 -10.34 9.94
C TYR A 171 9.52 -9.06 9.84
N ASP A 172 9.59 -8.19 10.84
CA ASP A 172 8.81 -6.96 10.88
C ASP A 172 9.25 -5.97 9.80
N ASN A 173 10.56 -5.88 9.53
CA ASN A 173 11.10 -5.04 8.46
C ASN A 173 10.71 -5.57 7.07
N LEU A 174 10.72 -6.88 6.88
CA LEU A 174 10.27 -7.50 5.63
C LEU A 174 8.77 -7.33 5.39
N ASP A 175 7.93 -7.48 6.44
CA ASP A 175 6.49 -7.21 6.34
C ASP A 175 6.25 -5.76 5.95
N TRP A 176 6.93 -4.83 6.61
CA TRP A 176 6.81 -3.40 6.29
C TRP A 176 7.30 -3.09 4.87
N THR A 177 8.45 -3.63 4.46
CA THR A 177 8.99 -3.45 3.10
C THR A 177 8.03 -4.03 2.06
N PHE A 178 7.49 -5.22 2.31
CA PHE A 178 6.51 -5.82 1.42
C PHE A 178 5.25 -4.95 1.27
N PHE A 179 4.67 -4.47 2.37
CA PHE A 179 3.51 -3.57 2.30
C PHE A 179 3.84 -2.20 1.71
N HIS A 180 5.08 -1.71 1.80
CA HIS A 180 5.52 -0.52 1.09
C HIS A 180 5.43 -0.73 -0.43
N GLU A 181 5.95 -1.85 -0.94
CA GLU A 181 5.87 -2.18 -2.36
C GLU A 181 4.41 -2.47 -2.81
N VAL A 182 3.61 -3.07 -1.94
CA VAL A 182 2.16 -3.21 -2.17
C VAL A 182 1.49 -1.84 -2.25
N GLY A 183 1.90 -0.87 -1.45
CA GLY A 183 1.43 0.52 -1.53
C GLY A 183 1.61 1.10 -2.94
N HIS A 184 2.81 0.96 -3.54
CA HIS A 184 3.09 1.34 -4.94
C HIS A 184 2.20 0.57 -5.92
N ALA A 185 2.08 -0.74 -5.73
CA ALA A 185 1.25 -1.58 -6.60
C ALA A 185 -0.22 -1.14 -6.58
N LEU A 186 -0.81 -0.89 -5.41
CA LEU A 186 -2.19 -0.45 -5.30
C LEU A 186 -2.42 0.96 -5.89
N ILE A 187 -1.46 1.89 -5.68
CA ILE A 187 -1.51 3.22 -6.29
C ILE A 187 -1.57 3.12 -7.81
N ASP A 188 -0.71 2.29 -8.41
CA ASP A 188 -0.65 2.11 -9.85
C ASP A 188 -1.84 1.28 -10.39
N VAL A 189 -2.16 0.13 -9.78
CA VAL A 189 -3.22 -0.77 -10.25
C VAL A 189 -4.58 -0.08 -10.24
N TYR A 190 -4.86 0.70 -9.21
CA TYR A 190 -6.13 1.42 -9.07
C TYR A 190 -6.09 2.86 -9.55
N GLN A 191 -4.92 3.35 -10.01
CA GLN A 191 -4.71 4.75 -10.44
C GLN A 191 -5.16 5.73 -9.36
N LEU A 192 -4.74 5.48 -8.11
CA LEU A 192 -5.17 6.27 -6.96
C LEU A 192 -4.69 7.72 -7.06
N PRO A 193 -5.55 8.71 -6.80
CA PRO A 193 -5.21 10.12 -6.91
C PRO A 193 -4.45 10.61 -5.67
N ILE A 194 -3.16 10.25 -5.55
CA ILE A 194 -2.29 10.73 -4.49
C ILE A 194 -1.80 12.16 -4.78
N THR A 195 -1.46 12.93 -3.74
CA THR A 195 -1.04 14.34 -3.86
C THR A 195 0.34 14.63 -3.23
N GLY A 196 0.95 13.63 -2.61
CA GLY A 196 2.28 13.71 -2.01
C GLY A 196 3.36 13.02 -2.84
N LEU A 197 4.57 12.91 -2.29
CA LEU A 197 5.58 12.02 -2.80
C LEU A 197 5.08 10.58 -2.62
N GLU A 198 5.12 9.79 -3.67
CA GLU A 198 4.60 8.43 -3.68
C GLU A 198 5.27 7.55 -2.63
N GLU A 199 6.59 7.69 -2.44
CA GLU A 199 7.35 7.00 -1.41
C GLU A 199 6.79 7.22 0.01
N ASN A 200 6.43 8.48 0.33
CA ASN A 200 5.82 8.77 1.63
C ASN A 200 4.42 8.16 1.77
N VAL A 201 3.69 8.08 0.68
CA VAL A 201 2.35 7.47 0.67
C VAL A 201 2.46 5.96 0.82
N ALA A 202 3.45 5.31 0.19
CA ALA A 202 3.76 3.91 0.38
C ALA A 202 4.22 3.60 1.82
N ASP A 203 5.09 4.44 2.41
CA ASP A 203 5.48 4.36 3.84
C ASP A 203 4.25 4.42 4.76
N GLN A 204 3.29 5.30 4.45
CA GLN A 204 2.04 5.41 5.21
C GLN A 204 1.19 4.14 5.10
N PHE A 205 1.06 3.57 3.90
CA PHE A 205 0.31 2.33 3.71
C PHE A 205 0.92 1.19 4.52
N ALA A 206 2.24 0.97 4.39
CA ALA A 206 2.94 -0.07 5.14
C ALA A 206 2.74 0.09 6.66
N SER A 207 2.90 1.32 7.16
CA SER A 207 2.74 1.59 8.59
C SER A 207 1.30 1.39 9.07
N LEU A 208 0.31 1.73 8.23
CA LEU A 208 -1.10 1.49 8.53
C LEU A 208 -1.40 -0.01 8.59
N MET A 209 -0.90 -0.79 7.64
CA MET A 209 -1.09 -2.24 7.61
C MET A 209 -0.50 -2.91 8.86
N LEU A 210 0.71 -2.54 9.25
CA LEU A 210 1.32 -3.07 10.46
C LEU A 210 0.53 -2.67 11.72
N SER A 211 0.05 -1.43 11.81
CA SER A 211 -0.72 -0.98 12.98
C SER A 211 -2.03 -1.75 13.19
N TYR A 212 -2.56 -2.39 12.15
CA TYR A 212 -3.76 -3.24 12.20
C TYR A 212 -3.45 -4.69 12.54
N THR A 213 -2.17 -5.07 12.62
CA THR A 213 -1.79 -6.44 12.98
C THR A 213 -2.14 -6.75 14.43
N TYR A 214 -2.81 -7.86 14.65
CA TYR A 214 -3.26 -8.30 15.97
C TYR A 214 -3.11 -9.82 16.14
N ASP A 215 -3.04 -10.28 17.39
CA ASP A 215 -3.10 -11.69 17.69
C ASP A 215 -4.54 -12.21 17.56
N GLU A 216 -4.77 -13.09 16.60
CA GLU A 216 -6.10 -13.67 16.32
C GLU A 216 -6.72 -14.41 17.52
N ASN A 217 -5.90 -14.94 18.45
CA ASN A 217 -6.38 -15.69 19.60
C ASN A 217 -6.80 -14.79 20.76
N THR A 218 -6.14 -13.64 20.92
CA THR A 218 -6.33 -12.71 22.03
C THR A 218 -7.02 -11.41 21.61
N GLY A 219 -6.95 -11.05 20.33
CA GLY A 219 -7.37 -9.74 19.81
C GLY A 219 -6.46 -8.61 20.28
N ASP A 220 -5.21 -8.92 20.62
CA ASP A 220 -4.23 -7.95 21.10
C ASP A 220 -3.51 -7.26 19.93
N TYR A 221 -3.64 -5.94 19.83
CA TYR A 221 -3.00 -5.09 18.81
C TYR A 221 -1.57 -4.65 19.19
N SER A 222 -1.04 -5.07 20.35
CA SER A 222 0.32 -4.73 20.76
C SER A 222 1.38 -5.25 19.76
N ILE A 223 1.10 -6.34 19.07
CA ILE A 223 1.97 -6.91 18.03
C ILE A 223 2.26 -5.87 16.95
N GLY A 224 1.25 -5.20 16.41
CA GLY A 224 1.43 -4.16 15.40
C GLY A 224 2.26 -2.97 15.90
N GLN A 225 2.15 -2.67 17.21
CA GLN A 225 2.96 -1.61 17.82
C GLN A 225 4.44 -2.03 17.95
N ASP A 226 4.70 -3.27 18.35
CA ASP A 226 6.05 -3.83 18.41
C ASP A 226 6.71 -3.89 17.02
N MET A 227 5.94 -4.27 15.99
CA MET A 227 6.39 -4.26 14.60
C MET A 227 6.80 -2.84 14.16
N LEU A 228 5.97 -1.83 14.41
CA LEU A 228 6.30 -0.43 14.08
C LEU A 228 7.52 0.08 14.85
N TYR A 229 7.72 -0.37 16.09
CA TYR A 229 8.91 -0.05 16.85
C TYR A 229 10.18 -0.66 16.22
N ASN A 230 10.13 -1.91 15.77
CA ASN A 230 11.23 -2.56 15.06
C ASN A 230 11.55 -1.87 13.73
N VAL A 231 10.53 -1.47 12.97
CA VAL A 231 10.71 -0.70 11.73
C VAL A 231 11.32 0.68 12.01
N GLY A 232 10.88 1.38 13.04
CA GLY A 232 11.52 2.61 13.49
C GLY A 232 12.99 2.38 13.83
N THR A 233 13.29 1.32 14.59
CA THR A 233 14.66 0.93 14.93
C THR A 233 15.50 0.63 13.69
N TRP A 234 14.92 0.03 12.66
CA TRP A 234 15.59 -0.23 11.38
C TRP A 234 16.07 1.06 10.71
N PHE A 235 15.21 2.07 10.59
CA PHE A 235 15.60 3.36 10.04
C PHE A 235 16.60 4.11 10.93
N TRP A 236 16.50 3.96 12.24
CA TRP A 236 17.48 4.52 13.16
C TRP A 236 18.85 3.88 12.96
N ILE A 237 18.95 2.54 12.93
CA ILE A 237 20.19 1.79 12.70
C ILE A 237 20.79 2.17 11.35
N SER A 238 19.97 2.22 10.28
CA SER A 238 20.42 2.64 8.94
C SER A 238 21.02 4.05 8.97
N ASN A 239 20.34 5.00 9.60
CA ASN A 239 20.88 6.34 9.77
C ASN A 239 22.21 6.37 10.50
N GLU A 240 22.38 5.59 11.60
CA GLU A 240 23.63 5.57 12.37
C GLU A 240 24.78 4.91 11.58
N LEU A 241 24.51 3.90 10.79
CA LEU A 241 25.53 3.17 10.04
C LEU A 241 25.92 3.86 8.72
N TYR A 242 24.97 4.48 8.04
CA TYR A 242 25.15 4.99 6.69
C TYR A 242 25.04 6.50 6.55
N SER A 243 24.92 7.25 7.67
CA SER A 243 24.87 8.70 7.61
C SER A 243 26.13 9.28 6.98
N VAL A 244 25.93 10.21 6.06
CA VAL A 244 26.99 10.96 5.38
C VAL A 244 27.13 12.36 5.98
N ASN A 245 28.13 13.13 5.52
CA ASN A 245 28.19 14.53 5.93
C ASN A 245 26.91 15.27 5.50
N PRO A 246 26.43 16.25 6.28
CA PRO A 246 25.20 16.99 5.95
C PRO A 246 25.19 17.63 4.55
N ASP A 247 26.37 18.00 4.03
CA ASP A 247 26.50 18.58 2.68
C ASP A 247 26.34 17.54 1.55
N ASP A 248 26.45 16.27 1.87
CA ASP A 248 26.37 15.13 0.93
C ASP A 248 25.01 14.41 0.99
N TYR A 249 24.07 14.84 1.84
CA TYR A 249 22.74 14.24 1.88
C TYR A 249 22.01 14.38 0.57
N PRO A 250 21.39 13.28 0.05
CA PRO A 250 20.66 13.29 -1.21
C PRO A 250 19.25 13.91 -1.04
N PHE A 251 19.17 15.21 -0.69
CA PHE A 251 17.87 15.88 -0.50
C PHE A 251 16.96 15.92 -1.73
N TRP A 252 17.47 15.48 -2.88
CA TRP A 252 16.72 15.35 -4.13
C TRP A 252 16.15 13.95 -4.35
N ASP A 253 16.43 13.00 -3.45
CA ASP A 253 15.90 11.65 -3.52
C ASP A 253 14.38 11.65 -3.36
N THR A 254 13.73 10.68 -3.95
CA THR A 254 12.28 10.47 -3.79
C THR A 254 11.95 9.93 -2.41
N HIS A 255 12.88 9.18 -1.80
CA HIS A 255 12.76 8.73 -0.42
C HIS A 255 13.19 9.84 0.56
N ASN A 256 12.49 9.92 1.68
CA ASN A 256 12.95 10.70 2.80
C ASN A 256 14.25 10.10 3.37
N LEU A 257 15.05 10.94 4.03
CA LEU A 257 16.22 10.46 4.79
C LEU A 257 15.76 9.46 5.89
N ASP A 258 16.60 8.47 6.19
CA ASP A 258 16.29 7.44 7.19
C ASP A 258 15.86 8.05 8.54
N ILE A 259 16.52 9.10 8.97
CA ILE A 259 16.14 9.81 10.21
C ILE A 259 14.74 10.46 10.10
N GLN A 260 14.31 10.91 8.94
CA GLN A 260 12.96 11.45 8.73
C GLN A 260 11.94 10.32 8.72
N ARG A 261 12.27 9.16 8.10
CA ARG A 261 11.44 7.97 8.11
C ARG A 261 11.28 7.44 9.54
N PHE A 262 12.37 7.37 10.31
CA PHE A 262 12.32 7.05 11.74
C PHE A 262 11.28 7.89 12.50
N TYR A 263 11.36 9.21 12.40
CA TYR A 263 10.42 10.09 13.11
C TYR A 263 8.97 9.96 12.60
N ASN A 264 8.77 9.67 11.30
CA ASN A 264 7.45 9.45 10.75
C ASN A 264 6.85 8.13 11.26
N ILE A 265 7.60 7.04 11.21
CA ILE A 265 7.15 5.73 11.72
C ILE A 265 6.87 5.79 13.23
N SER A 266 7.78 6.37 14.01
CA SER A 266 7.56 6.58 15.45
C SER A 266 6.30 7.41 15.73
N CYS A 267 6.01 8.39 14.88
CA CYS A 267 4.79 9.19 14.99
C CYS A 267 3.55 8.39 14.61
N TYR A 268 3.58 7.51 13.62
CA TYR A 268 2.46 6.64 13.27
C TYR A 268 2.22 5.59 14.36
N ALA A 269 3.26 5.01 14.94
CA ALA A 269 3.15 4.14 16.09
C ALA A 269 2.50 4.85 17.29
N TYR A 270 3.05 6.00 17.69
CA TYR A 270 2.49 6.79 18.78
C TYR A 270 1.04 7.23 18.48
N GLY A 271 0.77 7.67 17.25
CA GLY A 271 -0.55 8.15 16.84
C GLY A 271 -1.62 7.06 16.84
N SER A 272 -1.26 5.82 16.56
CA SER A 272 -2.19 4.66 16.58
C SER A 272 -2.52 4.20 17.99
N ASP A 273 -1.55 4.17 18.90
CA ASP A 273 -1.75 3.88 20.33
C ASP A 273 -0.77 4.70 21.22
N PRO A 274 -1.18 5.92 21.63
CA PRO A 274 -0.34 6.77 22.48
C PRO A 274 -0.02 6.16 23.84
N GLN A 275 -0.92 5.31 24.36
CA GLN A 275 -0.73 4.71 25.67
C GLN A 275 0.36 3.62 25.63
N TYR A 276 0.31 2.78 24.61
CA TYR A 276 1.30 1.73 24.41
C TYR A 276 2.70 2.32 24.10
N ASN A 277 2.74 3.33 23.25
CA ASN A 277 3.97 3.92 22.74
C ASN A 277 4.50 5.13 23.55
N GLN A 278 4.05 5.32 24.79
CA GLN A 278 4.48 6.44 25.64
C GLN A 278 6.01 6.46 25.85
N ASP A 279 6.64 5.29 25.87
CA ASP A 279 8.09 5.15 26.03
C ASP A 279 8.89 5.83 24.93
N LEU A 280 8.34 6.00 23.72
CA LEU A 280 8.97 6.78 22.64
C LEU A 280 9.24 8.22 23.05
N ILE A 281 8.37 8.81 23.87
CA ILE A 281 8.54 10.16 24.42
C ILE A 281 9.42 10.12 25.65
N ASP A 282 9.16 9.21 26.59
CA ASP A 282 9.83 9.16 27.89
C ASP A 282 11.34 8.88 27.74
N GLU A 283 11.73 8.10 26.74
CA GLU A 283 13.12 7.81 26.39
C GLU A 283 13.73 8.82 25.41
N GLY A 284 12.93 9.75 24.88
CA GLY A 284 13.39 10.86 24.05
C GLY A 284 13.58 10.52 22.56
N TYR A 285 13.06 9.38 22.09
CA TYR A 285 13.07 9.02 20.68
C TYR A 285 12.11 9.89 19.86
N LEU A 286 10.94 10.20 20.41
CA LEU A 286 9.96 11.10 19.78
C LEU A 286 9.83 12.39 20.59
N PRO A 287 10.22 13.57 20.07
CA PRO A 287 10.05 14.83 20.76
C PRO A 287 8.57 15.14 21.07
N GLU A 288 8.28 15.67 22.28
CA GLU A 288 6.90 16.03 22.68
C GLU A 288 6.21 16.96 21.67
N ASP A 289 6.92 17.93 21.11
CA ASP A 289 6.39 18.85 20.10
C ASP A 289 5.97 18.12 18.82
N ARG A 290 6.64 17.02 18.46
CA ARG A 290 6.28 16.17 17.32
C ARG A 290 5.11 15.27 17.68
N ALA A 291 5.15 14.62 18.85
CA ALA A 291 4.14 13.70 19.34
C ALA A 291 2.74 14.34 19.43
N TYR A 292 2.69 15.64 19.72
CA TYR A 292 1.43 16.41 19.82
C TYR A 292 0.52 16.28 18.58
N TRP A 293 1.09 16.06 17.41
CA TRP A 293 0.35 15.98 16.14
C TRP A 293 0.11 14.55 15.66
N CYS A 294 0.75 13.55 16.28
CA CYS A 294 0.79 12.19 15.74
C CYS A 294 -0.56 11.48 15.69
N GLU A 295 -1.42 11.66 16.71
CA GLU A 295 -2.78 11.10 16.70
C GLU A 295 -3.61 11.65 15.52
N GLU A 296 -3.58 12.97 15.29
CA GLU A 296 -4.31 13.57 14.17
C GLU A 296 -3.72 13.15 12.83
N GLU A 297 -2.40 13.07 12.70
CA GLU A 297 -1.73 12.62 11.47
C GLU A 297 -2.08 11.15 11.16
N TYR A 298 -2.06 10.27 12.16
CA TYR A 298 -2.47 8.87 11.99
C TYR A 298 -3.93 8.77 11.54
N LEU A 299 -4.86 9.45 12.19
CA LEU A 299 -6.29 9.44 11.82
C LEU A 299 -6.54 10.02 10.42
N VAL A 300 -5.74 11.00 9.99
CA VAL A 300 -5.82 11.55 8.62
C VAL A 300 -5.34 10.52 7.60
N MET A 301 -4.23 9.85 7.90
CA MET A 301 -3.66 8.78 7.07
C MET A 301 -4.64 7.60 6.92
N GLU A 302 -5.16 7.08 8.02
CA GLU A 302 -6.15 6.01 8.06
C GLU A 302 -7.39 6.34 7.23
N ARG A 303 -7.99 7.52 7.47
CA ARG A 303 -9.15 8.00 6.72
C ARG A 303 -8.85 8.17 5.23
N ALA A 304 -7.65 8.63 4.88
CA ALA A 304 -7.28 8.82 3.49
C ALA A 304 -7.18 7.48 2.75
N TRP A 305 -6.49 6.50 3.31
CA TRP A 305 -6.36 5.17 2.73
C TRP A 305 -7.70 4.43 2.68
N SER A 306 -8.50 4.47 3.76
CA SER A 306 -9.86 3.90 3.77
C SER A 306 -10.72 4.50 2.65
N PHE A 307 -10.64 5.82 2.43
CA PHE A 307 -11.38 6.47 1.36
C PHE A 307 -10.87 6.09 -0.03
N LEU A 308 -9.56 6.01 -0.22
CA LEU A 308 -8.95 5.66 -1.51
C LEU A 308 -9.25 4.21 -1.93
N LEU A 309 -9.32 3.30 -0.97
CA LEU A 309 -9.47 1.86 -1.22
C LEU A 309 -10.90 1.33 -1.10
N LYS A 310 -11.85 2.10 -0.57
CA LYS A 310 -13.25 1.68 -0.31
C LYS A 310 -13.98 1.00 -1.47
N ASP A 311 -13.63 1.34 -2.71
CA ASP A 311 -14.25 0.78 -3.91
C ASP A 311 -13.52 -0.49 -4.41
N PHE A 312 -12.39 -0.83 -3.78
CA PHE A 312 -11.49 -1.91 -4.17
C PHE A 312 -11.30 -2.97 -3.11
N ASP A 313 -11.62 -2.66 -1.86
CA ASP A 313 -11.54 -3.63 -0.77
C ASP A 313 -12.83 -4.47 -0.64
N ASN A 314 -12.75 -5.55 0.12
CA ASN A 314 -13.85 -6.45 0.45
C ASN A 314 -14.47 -6.14 1.82
N GLY A 315 -14.35 -4.89 2.31
CA GLY A 315 -14.84 -4.43 3.60
C GLY A 315 -13.78 -4.48 4.71
N PHE A 316 -12.52 -4.45 4.36
CA PHE A 316 -11.41 -4.39 5.32
C PHE A 316 -11.36 -3.05 6.07
N PHE A 317 -11.72 -1.96 5.38
CA PHE A 317 -11.76 -0.61 5.93
C PHE A 317 -13.16 -0.15 6.39
N ASP A 318 -14.18 -1.04 6.41
CA ASP A 318 -15.57 -0.71 6.77
C ASP A 318 -15.80 -0.53 8.29
#